data_140dbcf1e4eea5a89e185de005fbc6c4
#
_entry.id   140dbcf1e4eea5a89e185de005fbc6c4
#
_cell.length_a   1.000
_cell.length_b   1.000
_cell.length_c   1.000
_cell.angle_alpha   90.00
_cell.angle_beta   90.00
_cell.angle_gamma   90.00
#
_symmetry.space_group_name_H-M   'P 1'
#
loop_
_entity.id
_entity.type
_entity.pdbx_description
1 polymer ?
#
loop_
_entity_poly.entity_id
_entity_poly.type
_entity_poly.pdbx_seq_one_letter_code
_entity_poly.pdbx_strand_id
1 'polypeptide(L)'
;MKKFFQIKNTTNIVLFSFSTLLLLFSFSFYFANAQEEIITIVPGSSDPNRYRFFDITEYPISVGEEIKWYNADNIIHNIIVTSSNGKTIVAQSADIKPKEFFSYKFAKQGEYTFQSSKYNWMKGKIIVTDDIKNIKKSMENDIDIYISWMPSSSIKSGEKIIFKIIFVDKKSERNQEHIDYSFTIHNSTSDTVLYKNAVTHSAWGIEQASHKFDSSGTFIGKLRIEGILFQPIEPDNTEFEIQVK
;
A
#
# COMPACT_ATOMS: atom_id res chain seq x y z
N MET A 1 0.91 94.11 -38.31
CA MET A 1 1.43 92.79 -38.78
C MET A 1 1.83 92.01 -37.52
N LYS A 2 1.01 91.06 -37.10
CA LYS A 2 1.23 90.23 -35.91
C LYS A 2 1.87 88.91 -36.37
N LYS A 3 3.09 88.63 -35.89
CA LYS A 3 3.78 87.32 -36.07
C LYS A 3 3.28 86.37 -34.98
N PHE A 4 2.66 85.26 -35.40
CA PHE A 4 2.33 84.17 -34.52
C PHE A 4 3.59 83.28 -34.32
N PHE A 5 3.99 83.05 -33.05
CA PHE A 5 4.99 82.10 -32.65
C PHE A 5 4.30 80.73 -32.47
N GLN A 6 4.69 79.72 -33.23
CA GLN A 6 4.28 78.32 -33.00
C GLN A 6 5.30 77.65 -32.05
N ILE A 7 4.79 77.24 -30.91
CA ILE A 7 5.55 76.44 -29.98
C ILE A 7 5.26 74.98 -30.33
N LYS A 8 6.30 74.24 -30.76
CA LYS A 8 6.25 72.78 -30.91
C LYS A 8 6.49 72.14 -29.56
N ASN A 9 5.46 71.60 -28.94
CA ASN A 9 5.59 70.64 -27.81
C ASN A 9 5.85 69.25 -28.35
N THR A 10 7.06 68.79 -28.19
CA THR A 10 7.40 67.34 -28.37
C THR A 10 7.20 66.66 -27.02
N THR A 11 6.07 65.99 -26.87
CA THR A 11 5.81 65.12 -25.74
C THR A 11 6.40 63.75 -26.02
N ASN A 12 7.53 63.43 -25.44
CA ASN A 12 8.08 62.07 -25.50
C ASN A 12 7.25 61.18 -24.59
N ILE A 13 6.41 60.35 -25.19
CA ILE A 13 5.65 59.27 -24.51
C ILE A 13 6.66 58.08 -24.44
N VAL A 14 7.23 57.89 -23.25
CA VAL A 14 7.97 56.68 -22.94
C VAL A 14 6.97 55.58 -22.62
N LEU A 15 6.73 54.68 -23.56
CA LEU A 15 5.94 53.48 -23.35
C LEU A 15 6.79 52.48 -22.55
N PHE A 16 6.52 52.43 -21.22
CA PHE A 16 6.95 51.30 -20.41
C PHE A 16 6.11 50.08 -20.75
N SER A 17 6.65 49.18 -21.55
CA SER A 17 6.06 47.84 -21.71
C SER A 17 6.30 47.03 -20.45
N PHE A 18 5.31 46.95 -19.58
CA PHE A 18 5.28 45.95 -18.50
C PHE A 18 5.08 44.59 -19.14
N SER A 19 6.18 43.88 -19.43
CA SER A 19 6.17 42.47 -19.72
C SER A 19 5.96 41.72 -18.40
N THR A 20 4.69 41.49 -18.04
CA THR A 20 4.32 40.57 -16.98
C THR A 20 4.64 39.15 -17.46
N LEU A 21 5.82 38.65 -17.12
CA LEU A 21 6.20 37.25 -17.26
C LEU A 21 5.36 36.46 -16.25
N LEU A 22 4.20 35.96 -16.72
CA LEU A 22 3.33 35.06 -15.98
C LEU A 22 4.04 33.70 -15.94
N LEU A 23 4.85 33.48 -14.91
CA LEU A 23 5.38 32.17 -14.56
C LEU A 23 4.19 31.31 -14.11
N LEU A 24 3.59 30.61 -15.07
CA LEU A 24 2.70 29.50 -14.81
C LEU A 24 3.53 28.38 -14.16
N PHE A 25 3.65 28.41 -12.84
CA PHE A 25 3.99 27.24 -12.08
C PHE A 25 2.87 26.21 -12.31
N SER A 26 3.02 25.38 -13.32
CA SER A 26 2.27 24.14 -13.44
C SER A 26 2.70 23.24 -12.28
N PHE A 27 2.03 23.39 -11.13
CA PHE A 27 2.02 22.35 -10.12
C PHE A 27 1.35 21.13 -10.76
N SER A 28 2.15 20.29 -11.38
CA SER A 28 1.74 18.93 -11.68
C SER A 28 1.53 18.26 -10.33
N PHE A 29 0.29 18.28 -9.83
CA PHE A 29 -0.12 17.34 -8.79
C PHE A 29 0.04 15.96 -9.41
N TYR A 30 1.17 15.34 -9.19
CA TYR A 30 1.27 13.89 -9.29
C TYR A 30 0.33 13.35 -8.20
N PHE A 31 -0.91 13.09 -8.56
CA PHE A 31 -1.68 12.11 -7.83
C PHE A 31 -0.91 10.80 -8.03
N ALA A 32 -0.01 10.49 -7.11
CA ALA A 32 0.41 9.12 -6.96
C ALA A 32 -0.89 8.35 -6.76
N ASN A 33 -1.28 7.50 -7.69
CA ASN A 33 -2.34 6.53 -7.49
C ASN A 33 -1.85 5.67 -6.31
N ALA A 34 -2.22 6.07 -5.10
CA ALA A 34 -1.96 5.26 -3.93
C ALA A 34 -2.82 4.01 -4.12
N GLN A 35 -2.18 2.85 -4.13
CA GLN A 35 -2.89 1.57 -4.15
C GLN A 35 -3.91 1.57 -3.02
N GLU A 36 -5.15 1.16 -3.31
CA GLU A 36 -6.17 1.05 -2.27
C GLU A 36 -5.76 0.01 -1.22
N GLU A 37 -5.75 0.42 0.04
CA GLU A 37 -5.44 -0.43 1.18
C GLU A 37 -6.70 -1.16 1.62
N ILE A 38 -6.89 -2.38 1.15
CA ILE A 38 -8.11 -3.18 1.37
C ILE A 38 -7.81 -4.36 2.28
N ILE A 39 -8.68 -4.59 3.26
CA ILE A 39 -8.75 -5.83 4.05
C ILE A 39 -10.07 -6.51 3.72
N THR A 40 -10.01 -7.72 3.21
CA THR A 40 -11.20 -8.49 2.85
C THR A 40 -11.68 -9.35 4.01
N ILE A 41 -12.95 -9.19 4.39
CA ILE A 41 -13.66 -10.16 5.22
C ILE A 41 -13.99 -11.34 4.32
N VAL A 42 -13.29 -12.47 4.50
CA VAL A 42 -13.39 -13.60 3.58
C VAL A 42 -14.68 -14.39 3.77
N PRO A 43 -15.20 -15.08 2.73
CA PRO A 43 -16.40 -15.89 2.83
C PRO A 43 -16.34 -16.95 3.94
N GLY A 44 -17.39 -17.03 4.74
CA GLY A 44 -17.51 -17.96 5.85
C GLY A 44 -16.82 -17.51 7.15
N SER A 45 -16.45 -16.25 7.28
CA SER A 45 -15.76 -15.69 8.47
C SER A 45 -16.59 -15.76 9.75
N SER A 46 -17.88 -15.99 9.66
CA SER A 46 -18.77 -16.22 10.81
C SER A 46 -18.60 -17.57 11.49
N ASP A 47 -17.97 -18.54 10.84
CA ASP A 47 -17.67 -19.85 11.41
C ASP A 47 -16.31 -19.81 12.14
N PRO A 48 -16.26 -20.02 13.47
CA PRO A 48 -15.02 -19.98 14.25
C PRO A 48 -14.02 -21.08 13.89
N ASN A 49 -14.46 -22.13 13.19
CA ASN A 49 -13.60 -23.24 12.78
C ASN A 49 -12.80 -22.95 11.49
N ARG A 50 -13.01 -21.79 10.85
CA ARG A 50 -12.21 -21.38 9.69
C ARG A 50 -10.79 -21.00 10.13
N TYR A 51 -9.82 -21.28 9.30
CA TYR A 51 -8.42 -20.92 9.55
C TYR A 51 -8.10 -19.45 9.22
N ARG A 52 -8.94 -18.76 8.46
CA ARG A 52 -8.77 -17.37 8.02
C ARG A 52 -10.10 -16.64 8.03
N PHE A 53 -10.13 -15.45 8.61
CA PHE A 53 -11.32 -14.57 8.69
C PHE A 53 -11.15 -13.29 7.89
N PHE A 54 -9.90 -12.89 7.70
CA PHE A 54 -9.47 -11.79 6.86
C PHE A 54 -8.37 -12.30 5.91
N ASP A 55 -8.24 -11.69 4.74
CA ASP A 55 -7.17 -11.99 3.79
C ASP A 55 -5.78 -11.70 4.37
N ILE A 56 -5.69 -10.69 5.22
CA ILE A 56 -4.48 -10.29 5.94
C ILE A 56 -4.81 -9.95 7.39
N THR A 57 -3.93 -10.28 8.33
CA THR A 57 -4.17 -10.12 9.78
C THR A 57 -3.24 -9.12 10.46
N GLU A 58 -2.07 -8.84 9.91
CA GLU A 58 -1.19 -7.76 10.33
C GLU A 58 -0.94 -6.83 9.15
N TYR A 59 -1.50 -5.63 9.19
CA TYR A 59 -1.52 -4.72 8.06
C TYR A 59 -0.66 -3.48 8.33
N PRO A 60 0.55 -3.39 7.76
CA PRO A 60 1.38 -2.18 7.85
C PRO A 60 0.91 -1.12 6.85
N ILE A 61 0.79 0.12 7.32
CA ILE A 61 0.45 1.30 6.52
C ILE A 61 1.24 2.53 6.96
N SER A 62 1.32 3.53 6.09
CA SER A 62 1.87 4.85 6.42
C SER A 62 0.85 5.71 7.17
N VAL A 63 1.36 6.71 7.91
CA VAL A 63 0.48 7.71 8.54
C VAL A 63 -0.32 8.45 7.47
N GLY A 64 -1.62 8.57 7.69
CA GLY A 64 -2.54 9.27 6.78
C GLY A 64 -3.16 8.37 5.71
N GLU A 65 -2.80 7.10 5.63
CA GLU A 65 -3.47 6.15 4.75
C GLU A 65 -4.83 5.71 5.31
N GLU A 66 -5.71 5.27 4.40
CA GLU A 66 -7.06 4.81 4.68
C GLU A 66 -7.17 3.31 4.41
N ILE A 67 -7.71 2.57 5.37
CA ILE A 67 -8.05 1.15 5.19
C ILE A 67 -9.53 1.02 4.85
N LYS A 68 -9.84 0.17 3.85
CA LYS A 68 -11.18 -0.27 3.52
C LYS A 68 -11.37 -1.72 3.94
N TRP A 69 -12.35 -2.01 4.81
CA TRP A 69 -12.78 -3.38 5.11
C TRP A 69 -13.92 -3.75 4.17
N TYR A 70 -13.63 -4.59 3.18
CA TYR A 70 -14.60 -5.07 2.21
C TYR A 70 -15.24 -6.38 2.67
N ASN A 71 -16.57 -6.44 2.67
CA ASN A 71 -17.28 -7.65 3.01
C ASN A 71 -17.52 -8.54 1.78
N ALA A 72 -16.65 -9.55 1.59
CA ALA A 72 -16.81 -10.57 0.56
C ALA A 72 -17.67 -11.77 1.03
N ASP A 73 -18.06 -11.81 2.32
CA ASP A 73 -18.94 -12.84 2.85
C ASP A 73 -20.41 -12.58 2.43
N ASN A 74 -21.27 -13.57 2.58
CA ASN A 74 -22.68 -13.50 2.22
C ASN A 74 -23.59 -13.05 3.38
N ILE A 75 -23.01 -12.73 4.55
CA ILE A 75 -23.71 -12.24 5.73
C ILE A 75 -23.23 -10.85 6.14
N ILE A 76 -23.97 -10.23 7.05
CA ILE A 76 -23.65 -8.91 7.58
C ILE A 76 -22.53 -9.02 8.63
N HIS A 77 -21.50 -8.21 8.47
CA HIS A 77 -20.41 -8.02 9.44
C HIS A 77 -20.39 -6.60 10.00
N ASN A 78 -19.50 -6.36 10.95
CA ASN A 78 -19.12 -5.03 11.42
C ASN A 78 -17.67 -5.05 11.90
N ILE A 79 -17.08 -3.87 12.00
CA ILE A 79 -15.69 -3.68 12.44
C ILE A 79 -15.65 -2.63 13.54
N ILE A 80 -14.91 -2.95 14.60
CA ILE A 80 -14.51 -2.01 15.64
C ILE A 80 -12.99 -1.92 15.59
N VAL A 81 -12.46 -0.69 15.56
CA VAL A 81 -11.03 -0.41 15.62
C VAL A 81 -10.70 0.23 16.96
N THR A 82 -9.74 -0.36 17.68
CA THR A 82 -9.27 0.14 18.97
C THR A 82 -7.79 0.48 18.92
N SER A 83 -7.38 1.48 19.71
CA SER A 83 -5.97 1.81 19.92
C SER A 83 -5.21 0.68 20.62
N SER A 84 -3.89 0.69 20.58
CA SER A 84 -2.99 -0.35 21.11
C SER A 84 -3.24 -0.72 22.57
N ASN A 85 -3.74 0.21 23.39
CA ASN A 85 -4.10 -0.07 24.78
C ASN A 85 -5.41 -0.86 24.92
N GLY A 86 -6.10 -1.17 23.81
CA GLY A 86 -7.38 -1.89 23.78
C GLY A 86 -8.56 -1.16 24.43
N LYS A 87 -8.34 0.09 24.90
CA LYS A 87 -9.34 0.82 25.72
C LYS A 87 -10.12 1.87 24.94
N THR A 88 -9.51 2.41 23.87
CA THR A 88 -10.12 3.52 23.12
C THR A 88 -10.59 3.03 21.76
N ILE A 89 -11.90 3.06 21.53
CA ILE A 89 -12.47 2.84 20.21
C ILE A 89 -12.16 4.11 19.39
N VAL A 90 -11.43 3.95 18.28
CA VAL A 90 -11.08 5.04 17.38
C VAL A 90 -11.99 5.09 16.15
N ALA A 91 -12.58 3.94 15.79
CA ALA A 91 -13.56 3.83 14.71
C ALA A 91 -14.49 2.64 14.94
N GLN A 92 -15.70 2.75 14.43
CA GLN A 92 -16.70 1.67 14.46
C GLN A 92 -17.59 1.79 13.23
N SER A 93 -17.78 0.70 12.52
CA SER A 93 -18.73 0.65 11.41
C SER A 93 -20.16 0.48 11.90
N ALA A 94 -21.12 0.89 11.06
CA ALA A 94 -22.46 0.29 11.04
C ALA A 94 -22.38 -1.16 10.52
N ASP A 95 -23.53 -1.76 10.25
CA ASP A 95 -23.59 -3.05 9.56
C ASP A 95 -23.03 -2.93 8.14
N ILE A 96 -22.03 -3.74 7.82
CA ILE A 96 -21.43 -3.87 6.49
C ILE A 96 -22.10 -5.05 5.80
N LYS A 97 -22.98 -4.77 4.85
CA LYS A 97 -23.67 -5.82 4.09
C LYS A 97 -22.73 -6.50 3.11
N PRO A 98 -23.09 -7.67 2.55
CA PRO A 98 -22.35 -8.30 1.47
C PRO A 98 -22.02 -7.32 0.33
N LYS A 99 -20.77 -7.29 -0.11
CA LYS A 99 -20.24 -6.40 -1.16
C LYS A 99 -20.17 -4.90 -0.81
N GLU A 100 -20.50 -4.54 0.44
CA GLU A 100 -20.24 -3.19 0.95
C GLU A 100 -18.89 -3.12 1.68
N PHE A 101 -18.46 -1.92 2.01
CA PHE A 101 -17.23 -1.68 2.76
C PHE A 101 -17.43 -0.61 3.84
N PHE A 102 -16.54 -0.64 4.81
CA PHE A 102 -16.31 0.41 5.79
C PHE A 102 -14.88 0.93 5.61
N SER A 103 -14.65 2.23 5.73
CA SER A 103 -13.30 2.79 5.68
C SER A 103 -12.97 3.65 6.89
N TYR A 104 -11.67 3.72 7.21
CA TYR A 104 -11.15 4.59 8.26
C TYR A 104 -9.72 5.05 7.92
N LYS A 105 -9.47 6.36 8.06
CA LYS A 105 -8.17 6.99 7.83
C LYS A 105 -7.36 7.08 9.12
N PHE A 106 -6.15 6.54 9.12
CA PHE A 106 -5.26 6.51 10.28
C PHE A 106 -4.33 7.72 10.32
N ALA A 107 -4.67 8.72 11.11
CA ALA A 107 -3.93 9.98 11.20
C ALA A 107 -2.76 9.98 12.21
N LYS A 108 -2.58 8.92 13.00
CA LYS A 108 -1.56 8.85 14.05
C LYS A 108 -0.84 7.51 14.01
N GLN A 109 0.47 7.55 14.23
CA GLN A 109 1.29 6.35 14.42
C GLN A 109 0.80 5.53 15.61
N GLY A 110 0.98 4.22 15.50
CA GLY A 110 0.67 3.28 16.56
C GLY A 110 0.15 1.95 16.04
N GLU A 111 -0.05 1.02 16.96
CA GLU A 111 -0.75 -0.24 16.67
C GLU A 111 -2.23 -0.08 17.00
N TYR A 112 -3.05 -0.63 16.15
CA TYR A 112 -4.51 -0.65 16.30
C TYR A 112 -5.00 -2.08 16.11
N THR A 113 -5.96 -2.50 16.92
CA THR A 113 -6.62 -3.78 16.72
C THR A 113 -7.97 -3.54 16.05
N PHE A 114 -8.27 -4.29 15.00
CA PHE A 114 -9.62 -4.34 14.45
C PHE A 114 -10.25 -5.70 14.72
N GLN A 115 -11.54 -5.71 14.97
CA GLN A 115 -12.29 -6.93 15.24
C GLN A 115 -13.77 -6.77 14.90
N SER A 116 -14.47 -7.89 14.69
CA SER A 116 -15.92 -7.88 14.66
C SER A 116 -16.50 -7.83 16.08
N SER A 117 -17.55 -7.04 16.31
CA SER A 117 -18.29 -7.10 17.58
C SER A 117 -19.24 -8.28 17.65
N LYS A 118 -19.65 -8.84 16.50
CA LYS A 118 -20.54 -10.00 16.41
C LYS A 118 -19.78 -11.32 16.54
N TYR A 119 -18.53 -11.35 15.99
CA TYR A 119 -17.70 -12.55 15.88
C TYR A 119 -16.33 -12.28 16.49
N ASN A 120 -16.20 -12.52 17.81
CA ASN A 120 -15.04 -12.13 18.61
C ASN A 120 -13.73 -12.85 18.22
N TRP A 121 -13.78 -13.90 17.43
CA TRP A 121 -12.63 -14.59 16.85
C TRP A 121 -12.05 -13.87 15.63
N MET A 122 -12.84 -13.04 14.95
CA MET A 122 -12.39 -12.24 13.82
C MET A 122 -11.61 -11.04 14.31
N LYS A 123 -10.28 -11.14 14.28
CA LYS A 123 -9.34 -10.10 14.77
C LYS A 123 -8.17 -9.93 13.83
N GLY A 124 -7.64 -8.71 13.79
CA GLY A 124 -6.40 -8.36 13.12
C GLY A 124 -5.79 -7.09 13.71
N LYS A 125 -4.65 -6.69 13.17
CA LYS A 125 -3.86 -5.55 13.62
C LYS A 125 -3.53 -4.63 12.44
N ILE A 126 -3.63 -3.33 12.65
CA ILE A 126 -3.08 -2.30 11.77
C ILE A 126 -1.85 -1.72 12.47
N ILE A 127 -0.75 -1.59 11.74
CA ILE A 127 0.48 -0.99 12.23
C ILE A 127 0.73 0.28 11.41
N VAL A 128 0.48 1.43 12.01
CA VAL A 128 0.62 2.74 11.38
C VAL A 128 1.99 3.30 11.71
N THR A 129 2.84 3.46 10.70
CA THR A 129 4.23 3.87 10.87
C THR A 129 4.74 4.66 9.68
N ASP A 130 5.72 5.54 9.91
CA ASP A 130 6.51 6.15 8.84
C ASP A 130 7.79 5.34 8.52
N ASP A 131 8.09 4.32 9.36
CA ASP A 131 9.19 3.39 9.13
C ASP A 131 8.74 2.20 8.28
N ILE A 132 8.23 2.50 7.10
CA ILE A 132 7.77 1.53 6.09
C ILE A 132 8.45 1.84 4.76
N LYS A 133 8.94 0.82 4.08
CA LYS A 133 9.43 0.91 2.70
C LYS A 133 8.35 0.43 1.75
N ASN A 134 8.10 1.22 0.73
CA ASN A 134 7.18 0.87 -0.36
C ASN A 134 7.96 0.86 -1.67
N ILE A 135 7.80 -0.19 -2.44
CA ILE A 135 8.34 -0.31 -3.80
C ILE A 135 7.26 -0.86 -4.73
N LYS A 136 7.33 -0.44 -6.00
CA LYS A 136 6.49 -0.97 -7.07
C LYS A 136 7.40 -1.68 -8.08
N LYS A 137 7.00 -2.86 -8.52
CA LYS A 137 7.63 -3.62 -9.60
C LYS A 137 6.60 -3.92 -10.67
N SER A 138 6.91 -3.56 -11.92
CA SER A 138 6.06 -3.86 -13.08
C SER A 138 6.53 -5.15 -13.72
N MET A 139 5.63 -6.09 -13.90
CA MET A 139 5.89 -7.40 -14.48
C MET A 139 5.50 -7.41 -15.97
N GLU A 140 6.01 -8.36 -16.75
CA GLU A 140 5.72 -8.46 -18.19
C GLU A 140 4.27 -8.93 -18.47
N ASN A 141 3.71 -9.73 -17.58
CA ASN A 141 2.37 -10.33 -17.69
C ASN A 141 1.22 -9.41 -17.24
N ASP A 142 1.34 -8.10 -17.43
CA ASP A 142 0.34 -7.08 -17.06
C ASP A 142 0.04 -6.97 -15.56
N ILE A 143 0.93 -7.45 -14.70
CA ILE A 143 0.83 -7.32 -13.24
C ILE A 143 1.81 -6.26 -12.73
N ASP A 144 1.34 -5.40 -11.84
CA ASP A 144 2.17 -4.60 -10.95
C ASP A 144 2.21 -5.25 -9.56
N ILE A 145 3.40 -5.35 -8.97
CA ILE A 145 3.56 -5.83 -7.60
C ILE A 145 3.94 -4.65 -6.71
N TYR A 146 3.14 -4.40 -5.69
CA TYR A 146 3.46 -3.46 -4.62
C TYR A 146 3.96 -4.24 -3.43
N ILE A 147 5.19 -3.94 -3.02
CA ILE A 147 5.84 -4.62 -1.91
C ILE A 147 6.12 -3.57 -0.85
N SER A 148 5.62 -3.80 0.35
CA SER A 148 5.89 -2.97 1.51
C SER A 148 6.52 -3.81 2.61
N TRP A 149 7.44 -3.22 3.39
CA TRP A 149 7.94 -3.88 4.59
C TRP A 149 8.27 -2.89 5.70
N MET A 150 8.17 -3.39 6.92
CA MET A 150 8.51 -2.65 8.14
C MET A 150 9.20 -3.57 9.18
N PRO A 151 10.10 -3.02 10.02
CA PRO A 151 10.73 -1.72 9.90
C PRO A 151 11.56 -1.61 8.62
N SER A 152 11.82 -0.39 8.13
CA SER A 152 12.54 -0.15 6.87
C SER A 152 13.89 0.54 7.05
N SER A 153 14.00 1.45 8.02
CA SER A 153 15.15 2.35 8.16
C SER A 153 16.27 1.76 9.02
N SER A 154 15.96 0.84 9.90
CA SER A 154 16.90 0.31 10.90
C SER A 154 16.60 -1.13 11.26
N ILE A 155 16.48 -1.98 10.25
CA ILE A 155 16.29 -3.42 10.47
C ILE A 155 17.49 -3.97 11.23
N LYS A 156 17.25 -4.53 12.41
CA LYS A 156 18.30 -5.15 13.25
C LYS A 156 18.25 -6.66 13.15
N SER A 157 19.40 -7.29 13.28
CA SER A 157 19.47 -8.73 13.46
C SER A 157 18.58 -9.16 14.64
N GLY A 158 17.79 -10.23 14.46
CA GLY A 158 16.82 -10.72 15.44
C GLY A 158 15.47 -9.99 15.46
N GLU A 159 15.31 -8.90 14.71
CA GLU A 159 14.04 -8.17 14.60
C GLU A 159 13.11 -8.83 13.57
N LYS A 160 11.81 -8.87 13.89
CA LYS A 160 10.78 -9.37 12.95
C LYS A 160 10.49 -8.31 11.91
N ILE A 161 10.64 -8.64 10.63
CA ILE A 161 10.16 -7.85 9.50
C ILE A 161 8.83 -8.41 9.05
N ILE A 162 7.90 -7.51 8.74
CA ILE A 162 6.60 -7.84 8.14
C ILE A 162 6.62 -7.33 6.70
N PHE A 163 6.35 -8.19 5.75
CA PHE A 163 6.16 -7.88 4.34
C PHE A 163 4.67 -7.91 4.00
N LYS A 164 4.21 -6.93 3.25
CA LYS A 164 2.91 -6.90 2.58
C LYS A 164 3.18 -6.92 1.08
N ILE A 165 2.53 -7.80 0.34
CA ILE A 165 2.67 -7.97 -1.10
C ILE A 165 1.28 -7.85 -1.71
N ILE A 166 1.11 -6.92 -2.65
CA ILE A 166 -0.15 -6.72 -3.36
C ILE A 166 0.12 -6.89 -4.85
N PHE A 167 -0.65 -7.73 -5.49
CA PHE A 167 -0.64 -7.96 -6.93
C PHE A 167 -1.79 -7.17 -7.55
N VAL A 168 -1.51 -6.37 -8.57
CA VAL A 168 -2.48 -5.46 -9.20
C VAL A 168 -2.48 -5.70 -10.71
N ASP A 169 -3.64 -5.96 -11.26
CA ASP A 169 -3.84 -5.98 -12.72
C ASP A 169 -3.71 -4.57 -13.28
N LYS A 170 -2.79 -4.35 -14.23
CA LYS A 170 -2.47 -3.02 -14.78
C LYS A 170 -3.63 -2.39 -15.55
N LYS A 171 -4.55 -3.18 -16.07
CA LYS A 171 -5.67 -2.68 -16.91
C LYS A 171 -6.84 -2.22 -16.05
N SER A 172 -7.17 -3.01 -15.01
CA SER A 172 -8.29 -2.70 -14.12
C SER A 172 -7.89 -1.83 -12.94
N GLU A 173 -6.59 -1.74 -12.62
CA GLU A 173 -6.01 -1.08 -11.43
C GLU A 173 -6.55 -1.66 -10.11
N ARG A 174 -6.99 -2.92 -10.14
CA ARG A 174 -7.52 -3.65 -8.97
C ARG A 174 -6.59 -4.78 -8.58
N ASN A 175 -6.73 -5.23 -7.32
CA ASN A 175 -6.03 -6.43 -6.88
C ASN A 175 -6.33 -7.58 -7.84
N GLN A 176 -5.27 -8.24 -8.32
CA GLN A 176 -5.38 -9.42 -9.15
C GLN A 176 -5.68 -10.63 -8.26
N GLU A 177 -6.92 -11.09 -8.29
CA GLU A 177 -7.32 -12.32 -7.60
C GLU A 177 -6.70 -13.55 -8.26
N HIS A 178 -6.60 -14.64 -7.49
CA HIS A 178 -6.15 -15.94 -7.95
C HIS A 178 -4.78 -15.92 -8.64
N ILE A 179 -3.76 -15.46 -7.89
CA ILE A 179 -2.35 -15.51 -8.29
C ILE A 179 -1.65 -16.67 -7.59
N ASP A 180 -0.94 -17.49 -8.36
CA ASP A 180 0.04 -18.46 -7.86
C ASP A 180 1.42 -17.82 -7.90
N TYR A 181 2.08 -17.74 -6.76
CA TYR A 181 3.37 -17.07 -6.62
C TYR A 181 4.27 -17.79 -5.62
N SER A 182 5.57 -17.53 -5.71
CA SER A 182 6.53 -17.88 -4.67
C SER A 182 7.29 -16.64 -4.20
N PHE A 183 7.62 -16.60 -2.91
CA PHE A 183 8.46 -15.57 -2.30
C PHE A 183 9.61 -16.22 -1.54
N THR A 184 10.83 -15.79 -1.84
CA THR A 184 12.04 -16.26 -1.17
C THR A 184 12.91 -15.10 -0.73
N ILE A 185 13.71 -15.31 0.32
CA ILE A 185 14.74 -14.37 0.76
C ILE A 185 16.08 -15.10 0.76
N HIS A 186 17.06 -14.52 0.09
CA HIS A 186 18.39 -15.07 -0.07
C HIS A 186 19.44 -14.15 0.55
N ASN A 187 20.52 -14.75 1.06
CA ASN A 187 21.73 -13.98 1.36
C ASN A 187 22.37 -13.54 0.03
N SER A 188 22.68 -12.23 -0.13
CA SER A 188 23.18 -11.69 -1.39
C SER A 188 24.57 -12.19 -1.80
N THR A 189 25.36 -12.69 -0.85
CA THR A 189 26.74 -13.14 -1.11
C THR A 189 26.81 -14.64 -1.38
N SER A 190 26.08 -15.44 -0.57
CA SER A 190 26.13 -16.91 -0.64
C SER A 190 24.98 -17.54 -1.44
N ASP A 191 23.99 -16.75 -1.86
CA ASP A 191 22.72 -17.18 -2.46
C ASP A 191 21.95 -18.23 -1.61
N THR A 192 22.33 -18.35 -0.33
CA THR A 192 21.64 -19.27 0.59
C THR A 192 20.23 -18.78 0.83
N VAL A 193 19.25 -19.68 0.69
CA VAL A 193 17.83 -19.39 0.98
C VAL A 193 17.61 -19.36 2.48
N LEU A 194 17.14 -18.23 3.00
CA LEU A 194 16.83 -18.01 4.42
C LEU A 194 15.35 -18.11 4.71
N TYR A 195 14.53 -17.75 3.73
CA TYR A 195 13.07 -17.82 3.79
C TYR A 195 12.53 -18.34 2.46
N LYS A 196 11.60 -19.23 2.53
CA LYS A 196 10.89 -19.75 1.36
C LYS A 196 9.42 -19.93 1.69
N ASN A 197 8.58 -19.15 1.04
CA ASN A 197 7.20 -19.50 0.83
C ASN A 197 7.15 -20.32 -0.48
N ALA A 198 6.74 -21.58 -0.41
CA ALA A 198 6.54 -22.40 -1.60
C ALA A 198 5.45 -21.76 -2.49
N VAL A 199 5.24 -22.28 -3.69
CA VAL A 199 4.16 -21.79 -4.54
C VAL A 199 2.86 -21.75 -3.75
N THR A 200 2.35 -20.55 -3.58
CA THR A 200 1.19 -20.24 -2.74
C THR A 200 0.13 -19.56 -3.60
N HIS A 201 -1.11 -19.96 -3.39
CA HIS A 201 -2.25 -19.35 -4.05
C HIS A 201 -2.77 -18.14 -3.25
N SER A 202 -2.68 -16.94 -3.83
CA SER A 202 -3.32 -15.75 -3.31
C SER A 202 -4.71 -15.59 -3.92
N ALA A 203 -5.74 -15.85 -3.13
CA ALA A 203 -7.12 -15.73 -3.61
C ALA A 203 -7.57 -14.29 -3.83
N TRP A 204 -6.95 -13.33 -3.11
CA TRP A 204 -7.39 -11.92 -3.07
C TRP A 204 -6.35 -10.94 -3.61
N GLY A 205 -5.24 -11.44 -4.15
CA GLY A 205 -4.16 -10.60 -4.67
C GLY A 205 -3.42 -9.80 -3.60
N ILE A 206 -3.56 -10.17 -2.33
CA ILE A 206 -2.81 -9.59 -1.22
C ILE A 206 -2.30 -10.68 -0.29
N GLU A 207 -1.05 -10.55 0.11
CA GLU A 207 -0.38 -11.52 0.97
C GLU A 207 0.53 -10.86 1.99
N GLN A 208 0.79 -11.61 3.05
CA GLN A 208 1.68 -11.25 4.13
C GLN A 208 2.75 -12.31 4.34
N ALA A 209 3.98 -11.86 4.55
CA ALA A 209 5.07 -12.71 4.99
C ALA A 209 5.77 -12.05 6.19
N SER A 210 6.48 -12.83 6.98
CA SER A 210 7.35 -12.27 8.02
C SER A 210 8.61 -13.11 8.16
N HIS A 211 9.71 -12.43 8.46
CA HIS A 211 11.00 -13.08 8.65
C HIS A 211 11.81 -12.39 9.77
N LYS A 212 12.72 -13.14 10.40
CA LYS A 212 13.76 -12.62 11.30
C LYS A 212 15.11 -12.95 10.69
N PHE A 213 15.95 -11.94 10.51
CA PHE A 213 17.33 -12.17 10.06
C PHE A 213 18.23 -12.42 11.27
N ASP A 214 18.99 -13.50 11.23
CA ASP A 214 19.89 -13.87 12.33
C ASP A 214 21.23 -13.09 12.29
N SER A 215 21.52 -12.40 11.21
CA SER A 215 22.75 -11.62 11.02
C SER A 215 22.49 -10.33 10.24
N SER A 216 23.40 -9.36 10.41
CA SER A 216 23.47 -8.18 9.55
C SER A 216 23.98 -8.54 8.15
N GLY A 217 23.65 -7.70 7.16
CA GLY A 217 24.08 -7.90 5.79
C GLY A 217 23.05 -7.45 4.77
N THR A 218 23.34 -7.75 3.49
CA THR A 218 22.45 -7.52 2.37
C THR A 218 21.74 -8.81 2.00
N PHE A 219 20.45 -8.74 1.80
CA PHE A 219 19.61 -9.87 1.42
C PHE A 219 18.75 -9.49 0.20
N ILE A 220 18.39 -10.49 -0.59
CA ILE A 220 17.58 -10.32 -1.79
C ILE A 220 16.24 -11.02 -1.60
N GLY A 221 15.16 -10.24 -1.64
CA GLY A 221 13.81 -10.76 -1.78
C GLY A 221 13.54 -11.06 -3.25
N LYS A 222 13.09 -12.28 -3.56
CA LYS A 222 12.74 -12.72 -4.93
C LYS A 222 11.28 -13.11 -4.94
N LEU A 223 10.52 -12.51 -5.86
CA LEU A 223 9.12 -12.84 -6.13
C LEU A 223 9.02 -13.42 -7.53
N ARG A 224 8.24 -14.48 -7.66
CA ARG A 224 7.98 -15.17 -8.93
C ARG A 224 6.49 -15.44 -9.04
N ILE A 225 5.87 -14.99 -10.13
CA ILE A 225 4.48 -15.31 -10.48
C ILE A 225 4.52 -16.56 -11.38
N GLU A 226 3.69 -17.55 -11.09
CA GLU A 226 3.66 -18.84 -11.77
C GLU A 226 2.29 -19.15 -12.37
N GLY A 227 1.23 -18.47 -11.93
CA GLY A 227 -0.12 -18.63 -12.44
C GLY A 227 -1.02 -17.43 -12.16
N ILE A 228 -1.99 -17.21 -13.03
CA ILE A 228 -3.01 -16.16 -12.91
C ILE A 228 -4.36 -16.75 -13.26
N LEU A 229 -5.39 -16.49 -12.43
CA LEU A 229 -6.77 -16.98 -12.63
C LEU A 229 -6.84 -18.48 -12.88
N PHE A 230 -6.08 -19.26 -12.07
CA PHE A 230 -5.97 -20.72 -12.15
C PHE A 230 -5.33 -21.24 -13.45
N GLN A 231 -4.67 -20.39 -14.22
CA GLN A 231 -3.94 -20.78 -15.41
C GLN A 231 -2.44 -20.60 -15.16
N PRO A 232 -1.61 -21.61 -15.44
CA PRO A 232 -0.17 -21.46 -15.41
C PRO A 232 0.26 -20.47 -16.50
N ILE A 233 1.29 -19.69 -16.20
CA ILE A 233 1.91 -18.74 -17.12
C ILE A 233 3.40 -19.04 -17.24
N GLU A 234 4.07 -18.48 -18.27
CA GLU A 234 5.53 -18.39 -18.23
C GLU A 234 5.94 -17.58 -17.02
N PRO A 235 6.79 -18.14 -16.15
CA PRO A 235 7.10 -17.49 -14.88
C PRO A 235 7.78 -16.15 -15.06
N ASP A 236 7.26 -15.14 -14.37
CA ASP A 236 7.77 -13.79 -14.36
C ASP A 236 8.37 -13.46 -12.98
N ASN A 237 9.56 -12.88 -12.94
CA ASN A 237 10.36 -12.75 -11.74
C ASN A 237 10.72 -11.30 -11.46
N THR A 238 10.79 -10.93 -10.17
CA THR A 238 11.36 -9.66 -9.73
C THR A 238 12.14 -9.81 -8.44
N GLU A 239 13.08 -8.90 -8.22
CA GLU A 239 13.94 -8.89 -7.04
C GLU A 239 14.00 -7.51 -6.39
N PHE A 240 14.28 -7.48 -5.09
CA PHE A 240 14.51 -6.27 -4.31
C PHE A 240 15.50 -6.51 -3.17
N GLU A 241 16.19 -5.45 -2.78
CA GLU A 241 17.23 -5.51 -1.76
C GLU A 241 16.67 -5.17 -0.36
N ILE A 242 17.17 -5.88 0.66
CA ILE A 242 16.86 -5.69 2.07
C ILE A 242 18.19 -5.52 2.81
N GLN A 243 18.35 -4.38 3.51
CA GLN A 243 19.53 -4.07 4.31
C GLN A 243 19.25 -4.30 5.78
N VAL A 244 20.04 -5.18 6.43
CA VAL A 244 19.96 -5.50 7.86
C VAL A 244 21.24 -5.03 8.54
N LYS A 245 21.11 -4.28 9.63
CA LYS A 245 22.22 -3.72 10.42
C LYS A 245 22.54 -4.55 11.65
#